data_3209a523c27cdb3777a27ad07a208610
#
_entry.id   3209a523c27cdb3777a27ad07a208610
#
_cell.length_a   1.000
_cell.length_b   1.000
_cell.length_c   1.000
_cell.angle_alpha   90.00
_cell.angle_beta   90.00
_cell.angle_gamma   90.00
#
_symmetry.space_group_name_H-M   'P 1'
#
loop_
_entity.id
_entity.type
_entity.pdbx_description
1 polymer ?
#
loop_
_entity_poly.entity_id
_entity_poly.type
_entity_poly.pdbx_seq_one_letter_code
_entity_poly.pdbx_strand_id
1 'polypeptide(L)'
;RLESGLVLEREDYNAITLLRVCIKICVLISIIGGVVFTSYFLNEIEVFNHQYALIVIMPFSIFINGMIQIAQSWFTRKSSYITISKSKVIQSSTAGFFQLSGGFLGWSYIGLILGRFLGLTAGFIQYAISFYKSSTWIKRDKLLEKKLIQKHQKFIWFTTPGIFLGNSINLIILIL
;
A
#
# COMPACT_ATOMS: atom_id res chain seq x y z
N ARG A 1 6.80 4.25 -6.50
CA ARG A 1 8.07 3.47 -6.63
C ARG A 1 9.31 4.18 -6.07
N LEU A 2 9.13 5.25 -5.31
CA LEU A 2 10.22 5.82 -4.49
C LEU A 2 10.73 4.81 -3.45
N GLU A 3 9.87 3.88 -3.03
CA GLU A 3 10.22 2.80 -2.11
C GLU A 3 11.34 1.89 -2.63
N SER A 4 11.49 1.74 -3.94
CA SER A 4 12.62 0.99 -4.52
C SER A 4 13.96 1.73 -4.34
N GLY A 5 13.94 3.07 -4.32
CA GLY A 5 15.09 3.89 -3.98
C GLY A 5 15.60 3.69 -2.56
N LEU A 6 14.70 3.28 -1.66
CA LEU A 6 15.00 3.01 -0.25
C LEU A 6 15.98 1.84 -0.08
N VAL A 7 15.90 0.86 -0.96
CA VAL A 7 16.79 -0.32 -0.95
C VAL A 7 18.19 0.03 -1.48
N LEU A 8 18.29 1.04 -2.37
CA LEU A 8 19.53 1.44 -3.02
C LEU A 8 20.40 2.41 -2.19
N GLU A 9 19.81 3.11 -1.21
CA GLU A 9 20.55 4.05 -0.37
C GLU A 9 21.44 3.31 0.64
N ARG A 10 22.75 3.64 0.61
CA ARG A 10 23.74 3.00 1.50
C ARG A 10 23.68 3.53 2.93
N GLU A 11 23.39 4.82 3.10
CA GLU A 11 23.36 5.49 4.40
C GLU A 11 21.98 5.33 5.07
N ASP A 12 21.98 4.91 6.32
CA ASP A 12 20.74 4.71 7.10
C ASP A 12 19.97 6.02 7.32
N TYR A 13 20.69 7.12 7.47
CA TYR A 13 20.12 8.45 7.65
C TYR A 13 19.28 8.88 6.43
N ASN A 14 19.84 8.71 5.23
CA ASN A 14 19.16 9.02 3.97
C ASN A 14 17.96 8.11 3.74
N ALA A 15 18.08 6.83 4.08
CA ALA A 15 16.98 5.88 3.95
C ALA A 15 15.80 6.20 4.86
N ILE A 16 16.04 6.59 6.13
CA ILE A 16 14.96 6.99 7.04
C ILE A 16 14.28 8.28 6.56
N THR A 17 15.06 9.22 6.02
CA THR A 17 14.53 10.45 5.45
C THR A 17 13.66 10.16 4.22
N LEU A 18 14.12 9.26 3.33
CA LEU A 18 13.38 8.83 2.15
C LEU A 18 12.11 8.07 2.53
N LEU A 19 12.16 7.22 3.56
CA LEU A 19 10.98 6.52 4.09
C LEU A 19 9.88 7.49 4.53
N ARG A 20 10.24 8.57 5.23
CA ARG A 20 9.28 9.62 5.60
C ARG A 20 8.65 10.30 4.40
N VAL A 21 9.45 10.57 3.37
CA VAL A 21 8.94 11.14 2.10
C VAL A 21 7.95 10.18 1.45
N CYS A 22 8.28 8.89 1.37
CA CYS A 22 7.38 7.86 0.84
C CYS A 22 6.04 7.81 1.60
N ILE A 23 6.07 7.88 2.93
CA ILE A 23 4.85 7.90 3.75
C ILE A 23 4.01 9.16 3.44
N LYS A 24 4.62 10.35 3.36
CA LYS A 24 3.90 11.59 3.03
C LYS A 24 3.23 11.50 1.66
N ILE A 25 3.95 11.01 0.67
CA ILE A 25 3.42 10.82 -0.70
C ILE A 25 2.29 9.79 -0.69
N CYS A 26 2.43 8.69 0.04
CA CYS A 26 1.39 7.66 0.17
C CYS A 26 0.10 8.24 0.76
N VAL A 27 0.20 9.04 1.83
CA VAL A 27 -0.96 9.75 2.42
C VAL A 27 -1.61 10.68 1.40
N LEU A 28 -0.81 11.47 0.69
CA LEU A 28 -1.33 12.43 -0.29
C LEU A 28 -2.05 11.74 -1.44
N ILE A 29 -1.46 10.67 -2.01
CA ILE A 29 -2.07 9.88 -3.07
C ILE A 29 -3.35 9.19 -2.59
N SER A 30 -3.36 8.68 -1.35
CA SER A 30 -4.56 8.06 -0.77
C SER A 30 -5.71 9.06 -0.60
N ILE A 31 -5.42 10.30 -0.18
CA ILE A 31 -6.43 11.35 -0.07
C ILE A 31 -6.97 11.72 -1.46
N ILE A 32 -6.10 11.95 -2.44
CA ILE A 32 -6.51 12.28 -3.81
C ILE A 32 -7.35 11.14 -4.41
N GLY A 33 -6.87 9.89 -4.30
CA GLY A 33 -7.60 8.72 -4.77
C GLY A 33 -8.96 8.55 -4.07
N GLY A 34 -9.01 8.84 -2.77
CA GLY A 34 -10.25 8.85 -2.00
C GLY A 34 -11.25 9.89 -2.50
N VAL A 35 -10.80 11.12 -2.74
CA VAL A 35 -11.66 12.19 -3.26
C VAL A 35 -12.20 11.87 -4.66
N VAL A 36 -11.32 11.42 -5.56
CA VAL A 36 -11.71 11.02 -6.93
C VAL A 36 -12.72 9.87 -6.90
N PHE A 37 -12.46 8.84 -6.09
CA PHE A 37 -13.37 7.70 -5.96
C PHE A 37 -14.73 8.12 -5.38
N THR A 38 -14.72 8.95 -4.33
CA THR A 38 -15.96 9.44 -3.71
C THR A 38 -16.77 10.30 -4.68
N SER A 39 -16.13 11.18 -5.44
CA SER A 39 -16.83 12.02 -6.43
C SER A 39 -17.45 11.19 -7.57
N TYR A 40 -16.73 10.17 -8.05
CA TYR A 40 -17.28 9.24 -9.04
C TYR A 40 -18.48 8.46 -8.51
N PHE A 41 -18.34 7.91 -7.29
CA PHE A 41 -19.39 7.10 -6.68
C PHE A 41 -20.66 7.91 -6.35
N LEU A 42 -20.52 9.19 -5.97
CA LEU A 42 -21.67 10.06 -5.74
C LEU A 42 -22.48 10.38 -7.00
N ASN A 43 -21.87 10.34 -8.17
CA ASN A 43 -22.57 10.52 -9.44
C ASN A 43 -23.36 9.27 -9.89
N GLU A 44 -22.99 8.08 -9.38
CA GLU A 44 -23.58 6.78 -9.75
C GLU A 44 -24.50 6.20 -8.65
N ILE A 45 -24.96 7.03 -7.71
CA ILE A 45 -25.71 6.61 -6.50
C ILE A 45 -26.95 5.77 -6.82
N GLU A 46 -27.62 5.98 -7.96
CA GLU A 46 -28.83 5.23 -8.34
C GLU A 46 -28.57 3.73 -8.57
N VAL A 47 -27.35 3.36 -8.96
CA VAL A 47 -26.98 1.97 -9.29
C VAL A 47 -26.57 1.17 -8.05
N PHE A 48 -26.02 1.83 -7.02
CA PHE A 48 -25.42 1.17 -5.85
C PHE A 48 -26.22 1.38 -4.56
N ASN A 49 -27.48 0.93 -4.57
CA ASN A 49 -28.37 1.01 -3.41
C ASN A 49 -27.68 0.47 -2.11
N HIS A 50 -27.43 1.34 -1.12
CA HIS A 50 -26.93 1.01 0.24
C HIS A 50 -25.45 0.61 0.40
N GLN A 51 -24.55 0.84 -0.56
CA GLN A 51 -23.14 0.41 -0.44
C GLN A 51 -22.18 1.52 0.06
N TYR A 52 -22.64 2.41 0.92
CA TYR A 52 -21.80 3.49 1.49
C TYR A 52 -20.53 2.99 2.17
N ALA A 53 -20.51 1.77 2.68
CA ALA A 53 -19.33 1.17 3.28
C ALA A 53 -18.15 1.07 2.30
N LEU A 54 -18.39 0.88 1.01
CA LEU A 54 -17.34 0.80 -0.01
C LEU A 54 -16.62 2.14 -0.19
N ILE A 55 -17.32 3.27 -0.01
CA ILE A 55 -16.76 4.62 -0.14
C ILE A 55 -15.62 4.81 0.88
N VAL A 56 -15.76 4.25 2.07
CA VAL A 56 -14.76 4.35 3.14
C VAL A 56 -13.68 3.28 3.01
N ILE A 57 -14.07 2.04 2.68
CA ILE A 57 -13.14 0.89 2.62
C ILE A 57 -12.11 1.05 1.51
N MET A 58 -12.50 1.58 0.34
CA MET A 58 -11.60 1.70 -0.82
C MET A 58 -10.42 2.64 -0.59
N PRO A 59 -10.60 3.93 -0.18
CA PRO A 59 -9.48 4.83 0.07
C PRO A 59 -8.56 4.31 1.17
N PHE A 60 -9.16 3.71 2.21
CA PHE A 60 -8.40 3.15 3.32
C PHE A 60 -7.57 1.94 2.90
N SER A 61 -8.10 1.10 2.01
CA SER A 61 -7.37 -0.03 1.41
C SER A 61 -6.19 0.43 0.57
N ILE A 62 -6.33 1.52 -0.20
CA ILE A 62 -5.24 2.12 -0.98
C ILE A 62 -4.13 2.59 -0.03
N PHE A 63 -4.49 3.28 1.04
CA PHE A 63 -3.52 3.75 2.05
C PHE A 63 -2.76 2.58 2.69
N ILE A 64 -3.47 1.56 3.20
CA ILE A 64 -2.84 0.40 3.84
C ILE A 64 -1.92 -0.33 2.86
N ASN A 65 -2.36 -0.52 1.61
CA ASN A 65 -1.56 -1.18 0.58
C ASN A 65 -0.25 -0.42 0.30
N GLY A 66 -0.31 0.90 0.20
CA GLY A 66 0.87 1.75 0.04
C GLY A 66 1.83 1.65 1.23
N MET A 67 1.29 1.64 2.45
CA MET A 67 2.10 1.47 3.67
C MET A 67 2.77 0.09 3.74
N ILE A 68 2.07 -0.98 3.33
CA ILE A 68 2.64 -2.33 3.23
C ILE A 68 3.82 -2.35 2.25
N GLN A 69 3.70 -1.72 1.08
CA GLN A 69 4.77 -1.67 0.08
C GLN A 69 6.01 -0.93 0.62
N ILE A 70 5.81 0.21 1.29
CA ILE A 70 6.89 0.96 1.94
C ILE A 70 7.58 0.10 3.01
N ALA A 71 6.79 -0.58 3.85
CA ALA A 71 7.32 -1.47 4.88
C ALA A 71 8.10 -2.65 4.28
N GLN A 72 7.60 -3.28 3.22
CA GLN A 72 8.31 -4.36 2.51
C GLN A 72 9.67 -3.89 2.02
N SER A 73 9.76 -2.71 1.37
CA SER A 73 11.01 -2.15 0.89
C SER A 73 12.00 -1.85 2.03
N TRP A 74 11.49 -1.37 3.17
CA TRP A 74 12.31 -1.16 4.36
C TRP A 74 12.88 -2.47 4.92
N PHE A 75 12.06 -3.51 5.08
CA PHE A 75 12.50 -4.80 5.59
C PHE A 75 13.36 -5.56 4.58
N THR A 76 13.18 -5.35 3.27
CA THR A 76 14.07 -5.85 2.22
C THR A 76 15.46 -5.23 2.37
N ARG A 77 15.56 -3.91 2.58
CA ARG A 77 16.83 -3.24 2.84
C ARG A 77 17.55 -3.81 4.07
N LYS A 78 16.79 -4.12 5.13
CA LYS A 78 17.34 -4.74 6.35
C LYS A 78 17.58 -6.26 6.23
N SER A 79 17.38 -6.85 5.04
CA SER A 79 17.48 -8.30 4.79
C SER A 79 16.60 -9.14 5.72
N SER A 80 15.54 -8.56 6.27
CA SER A 80 14.62 -9.22 7.21
C SER A 80 13.50 -9.96 6.47
N TYR A 81 13.86 -10.92 5.63
CA TYR A 81 12.91 -11.68 4.78
C TYR A 81 11.90 -12.48 5.59
N ILE A 82 12.27 -12.93 6.78
CA ILE A 82 11.36 -13.66 7.69
C ILE A 82 10.17 -12.78 8.08
N THR A 83 10.40 -11.49 8.37
CA THR A 83 9.32 -10.53 8.69
C THR A 83 8.39 -10.34 7.51
N ILE A 84 8.93 -10.25 6.29
CA ILE A 84 8.14 -10.10 5.07
C ILE A 84 7.28 -11.34 4.83
N SER A 85 7.87 -12.52 4.89
CA SER A 85 7.16 -13.80 4.69
C SER A 85 6.07 -13.99 5.74
N LYS A 86 6.37 -13.74 7.02
CA LYS A 86 5.42 -13.84 8.11
C LYS A 86 4.22 -12.89 7.91
N SER A 87 4.47 -11.66 7.52
CA SER A 87 3.39 -10.70 7.23
C SER A 87 2.53 -11.12 6.05
N LYS A 88 3.13 -11.66 4.98
CA LYS A 88 2.38 -12.18 3.82
C LYS A 88 1.54 -13.40 4.18
N VAL A 89 2.07 -14.32 4.97
CA VAL A 89 1.31 -15.50 5.44
C VAL A 89 0.13 -15.06 6.29
N ILE A 90 0.32 -14.16 7.26
CA ILE A 90 -0.76 -13.62 8.09
C ILE A 90 -1.82 -12.93 7.22
N GLN A 91 -1.39 -12.11 6.26
CA GLN A 91 -2.28 -11.40 5.34
C GLN A 91 -3.14 -12.38 4.53
N SER A 92 -2.54 -13.38 3.91
CA SER A 92 -3.26 -14.34 3.05
C SER A 92 -4.15 -15.29 3.87
N SER A 93 -3.68 -15.76 5.03
CA SER A 93 -4.47 -16.63 5.90
C SER A 93 -5.69 -15.90 6.46
N THR A 94 -5.51 -14.66 6.93
CA THR A 94 -6.62 -13.82 7.41
C THR A 94 -7.62 -13.53 6.30
N ALA A 95 -7.13 -13.13 5.11
CA ALA A 95 -7.99 -12.85 3.97
C ALA A 95 -8.79 -14.11 3.57
N GLY A 96 -8.12 -15.27 3.42
CA GLY A 96 -8.76 -16.53 3.07
C GLY A 96 -9.82 -16.96 4.09
N PHE A 97 -9.50 -16.88 5.38
CA PHE A 97 -10.43 -17.23 6.44
C PHE A 97 -11.72 -16.38 6.37
N PHE A 98 -11.60 -15.06 6.28
CA PHE A 98 -12.76 -14.18 6.24
C PHE A 98 -13.53 -14.26 4.92
N GLN A 99 -12.85 -14.49 3.79
CA GLN A 99 -13.51 -14.70 2.50
C GLN A 99 -14.33 -15.99 2.48
N LEU A 100 -13.77 -17.08 2.99
CA LEU A 100 -14.50 -18.36 3.11
C LEU A 100 -15.68 -18.23 4.08
N SER A 101 -15.45 -17.64 5.25
CA SER A 101 -16.54 -17.42 6.23
C SER A 101 -17.65 -16.54 5.65
N GLY A 102 -17.30 -15.46 4.93
CA GLY A 102 -18.27 -14.61 4.25
C GLY A 102 -19.05 -15.34 3.14
N GLY A 103 -18.39 -16.25 2.42
CA GLY A 103 -19.03 -17.13 1.45
C GLY A 103 -20.08 -18.06 2.08
N PHE A 104 -19.74 -18.72 3.19
CA PHE A 104 -20.65 -19.58 3.94
C PHE A 104 -21.85 -18.83 4.54
N LEU A 105 -21.64 -17.57 4.97
CA LEU A 105 -22.70 -16.71 5.49
C LEU A 105 -23.59 -16.07 4.42
N GLY A 106 -23.29 -16.33 3.15
CA GLY A 106 -24.07 -15.78 2.03
C GLY A 106 -23.83 -14.28 1.77
N TRP A 107 -22.74 -13.71 2.28
CA TRP A 107 -22.39 -12.29 2.10
C TRP A 107 -21.90 -11.96 0.68
N SER A 108 -21.90 -12.95 -0.24
CA SER A 108 -21.57 -12.77 -1.65
C SER A 108 -20.30 -11.93 -1.86
N TYR A 109 -20.35 -10.89 -2.70
CA TYR A 109 -19.17 -10.02 -2.99
C TYR A 109 -18.68 -9.19 -1.80
N ILE A 110 -19.56 -8.85 -0.84
CA ILE A 110 -19.19 -8.08 0.36
C ILE A 110 -18.20 -8.87 1.21
N GLY A 111 -18.39 -10.16 1.37
CA GLY A 111 -17.48 -11.05 2.10
C GLY A 111 -16.07 -11.09 1.48
N LEU A 112 -15.99 -11.06 0.14
CA LEU A 112 -14.71 -11.01 -0.57
C LEU A 112 -13.96 -9.69 -0.32
N ILE A 113 -14.66 -8.55 -0.38
CA ILE A 113 -14.08 -7.22 -0.17
C ILE A 113 -13.62 -7.05 1.28
N LEU A 114 -14.49 -7.40 2.24
CA LEU A 114 -14.17 -7.31 3.66
C LEU A 114 -13.03 -8.26 4.03
N GLY A 115 -13.04 -9.50 3.54
CA GLY A 115 -11.97 -10.45 3.78
C GLY A 115 -10.62 -9.94 3.25
N ARG A 116 -10.61 -9.35 2.05
CA ARG A 116 -9.41 -8.72 1.50
C ARG A 116 -8.91 -7.56 2.35
N PHE A 117 -9.82 -6.68 2.79
CA PHE A 117 -9.51 -5.54 3.64
C PHE A 117 -8.96 -5.98 5.00
N LEU A 118 -9.58 -6.97 5.65
CA LEU A 118 -9.11 -7.51 6.93
C LEU A 118 -7.74 -8.19 6.79
N GLY A 119 -7.50 -8.89 5.69
CA GLY A 119 -6.19 -9.44 5.40
C GLY A 119 -5.10 -8.36 5.26
N LEU A 120 -5.39 -7.28 4.53
CA LEU A 120 -4.47 -6.14 4.41
C LEU A 120 -4.18 -5.51 5.77
N THR A 121 -5.20 -5.27 6.59
CA THR A 121 -5.02 -4.68 7.94
C THR A 121 -4.19 -5.57 8.85
N ALA A 122 -4.41 -6.88 8.83
CA ALA A 122 -3.62 -7.84 9.61
C ALA A 122 -2.14 -7.85 9.18
N GLY A 123 -1.87 -7.83 7.88
CA GLY A 123 -0.51 -7.71 7.34
C GLY A 123 0.17 -6.39 7.73
N PHE A 124 -0.56 -5.29 7.68
CA PHE A 124 -0.07 -3.97 8.08
C PHE A 124 0.26 -3.92 9.59
N ILE A 125 -0.61 -4.45 10.44
CA ILE A 125 -0.38 -4.51 11.90
C ILE A 125 0.91 -5.29 12.20
N GLN A 126 1.14 -6.41 11.53
CA GLN A 126 2.37 -7.19 11.69
C GLN A 126 3.63 -6.39 11.31
N TYR A 127 3.57 -5.60 10.22
CA TYR A 127 4.67 -4.71 9.86
C TYR A 127 4.85 -3.57 10.86
N ALA A 128 3.77 -2.97 11.34
CA ALA A 128 3.81 -1.90 12.33
C ALA A 128 4.45 -2.35 13.64
N ILE A 129 4.09 -3.54 14.15
CA ILE A 129 4.70 -4.14 15.35
C ILE A 129 6.20 -4.36 15.14
N SER A 130 6.58 -4.93 13.99
CA SER A 130 7.97 -5.20 13.67
C SER A 130 8.78 -3.90 13.51
N PHE A 131 8.17 -2.86 12.94
CA PHE A 131 8.78 -1.55 12.77
C PHE A 131 8.99 -0.86 14.12
N TYR A 132 7.98 -0.87 15.00
CA TYR A 132 8.08 -0.30 16.34
C TYR A 132 9.23 -0.92 17.14
N LYS A 133 9.42 -2.22 17.01
CA LYS A 133 10.49 -2.98 17.69
C LYS A 133 11.89 -2.67 17.15
N SER A 134 12.03 -2.17 15.92
CA SER A 134 13.32 -1.95 15.22
C SER A 134 13.66 -0.48 14.98
N SER A 135 12.80 0.47 15.39
CA SER A 135 12.91 1.86 14.96
C SER A 135 13.84 2.70 15.85
N THR A 136 14.88 3.24 15.24
CA THR A 136 15.64 4.40 15.73
C THR A 136 15.13 5.66 15.02
N TRP A 137 14.43 6.51 15.76
CA TRP A 137 13.95 7.78 15.25
C TRP A 137 15.10 8.80 15.14
N ILE A 138 15.43 9.25 13.92
CA ILE A 138 16.44 10.27 13.65
C ILE A 138 15.77 11.63 13.46
N LYS A 139 16.46 12.74 13.84
CA LYS A 139 15.97 14.11 13.67
C LYS A 139 15.64 14.44 12.20
N ARG A 140 14.67 15.32 12.02
CA ARG A 140 14.15 15.74 10.70
C ARG A 140 15.06 16.79 10.07
N ASP A 141 15.48 16.58 8.82
CA ASP A 141 16.19 17.56 8.01
C ASP A 141 15.45 17.80 6.69
N LYS A 142 14.83 18.99 6.56
CA LYS A 142 14.02 19.37 5.39
C LYS A 142 14.85 19.56 4.11
N LEU A 143 16.12 19.99 4.25
CA LEU A 143 17.00 20.21 3.09
C LEU A 143 17.39 18.89 2.43
N LEU A 144 17.64 17.86 3.25
CA LEU A 144 17.92 16.51 2.79
C LEU A 144 16.70 15.86 2.12
N GLU A 145 15.49 16.09 2.63
CA GLU A 145 14.25 15.60 1.99
C GLU A 145 14.19 16.06 0.52
N LYS A 146 14.45 17.35 0.26
CA LYS A 146 14.39 17.92 -1.10
C LYS A 146 15.48 17.36 -2.02
N LYS A 147 16.71 17.23 -1.54
CA LYS A 147 17.83 16.67 -2.32
C LYS A 147 17.59 15.21 -2.68
N LEU A 148 17.06 14.41 -1.76
CA LEU A 148 16.76 12.99 -2.00
C LEU A 148 15.63 12.80 -3.01
N ILE A 149 14.59 13.64 -2.97
CA ILE A 149 13.53 13.61 -3.99
C ILE A 149 14.11 13.89 -5.38
N GLN A 150 14.95 14.92 -5.52
CA GLN A 150 15.59 15.26 -6.81
C GLN A 150 16.52 14.14 -7.30
N LYS A 151 17.30 13.53 -6.41
CA LYS A 151 18.19 12.40 -6.75
C LYS A 151 17.41 11.20 -7.32
N HIS A 152 16.25 10.89 -6.73
CA HIS A 152 15.43 9.73 -7.13
C HIS A 152 14.31 10.06 -8.11
N GLN A 153 14.18 11.32 -8.56
CA GLN A 153 13.13 11.76 -9.49
C GLN A 153 13.19 10.99 -10.82
N LYS A 154 14.37 10.72 -11.35
CA LYS A 154 14.55 9.92 -12.57
C LYS A 154 13.97 8.52 -12.43
N PHE A 155 14.07 7.92 -11.25
CA PHE A 155 13.54 6.59 -10.98
C PHE A 155 12.01 6.55 -11.05
N ILE A 156 11.34 7.60 -10.57
CA ILE A 156 9.87 7.73 -10.66
C ILE A 156 9.44 7.80 -12.11
N TRP A 157 10.09 8.65 -12.91
CA TRP A 157 9.73 8.88 -14.31
C TRP A 157 9.90 7.65 -15.20
N PHE A 158 10.93 6.84 -14.98
CA PHE A 158 11.19 5.65 -15.80
C PHE A 158 10.43 4.40 -15.31
N THR A 159 10.32 4.23 -14.01
CA THR A 159 9.73 2.99 -13.45
C THR A 159 8.21 3.00 -13.45
N THR A 160 7.58 4.17 -13.27
CA THR A 160 6.11 4.27 -13.22
C THR A 160 5.43 3.92 -14.54
N PRO A 161 5.86 4.44 -15.72
CA PRO A 161 5.27 4.04 -17.01
C PRO A 161 5.46 2.56 -17.31
N GLY A 162 6.62 1.99 -17.00
CA GLY A 162 6.90 0.56 -17.24
C GLY A 162 5.94 -0.36 -16.51
N ILE A 163 5.59 -0.02 -15.27
CA ILE A 163 4.64 -0.83 -14.48
C ILE A 163 3.21 -0.62 -14.92
N PHE A 164 2.86 0.62 -15.28
CA PHE A 164 1.55 0.90 -15.85
C PHE A 164 1.31 0.06 -17.10
N LEU A 165 2.28 0.02 -18.00
CA LEU A 165 2.24 -0.83 -19.22
C LEU A 165 2.16 -2.32 -18.84
N GLY A 166 2.98 -2.80 -17.90
CA GLY A 166 2.93 -4.19 -17.45
C GLY A 166 1.57 -4.61 -16.87
N ASN A 167 0.97 -3.75 -16.06
CA ASN A 167 -0.36 -4.01 -15.51
C ASN A 167 -1.46 -3.92 -16.59
N SER A 168 -1.33 -2.99 -17.55
CA SER A 168 -2.28 -2.87 -18.66
C SER A 168 -2.26 -4.10 -19.57
N ILE A 169 -1.09 -4.68 -19.82
CA ILE A 169 -0.96 -5.94 -20.58
C ILE A 169 -1.71 -7.07 -19.87
N ASN A 170 -1.57 -7.21 -18.56
CA ASN A 170 -2.29 -8.23 -17.80
C ASN A 170 -3.82 -8.05 -17.86
N LEU A 171 -4.31 -6.80 -17.87
CA LEU A 171 -5.74 -6.51 -18.05
C LEU A 171 -6.22 -6.87 -19.45
N ILE A 172 -5.43 -6.57 -20.48
CA ILE A 172 -5.75 -6.92 -21.87
C ILE A 172 -5.84 -8.44 -22.05
N ILE A 173 -4.89 -9.19 -21.49
CA ILE A 173 -4.90 -10.66 -21.54
C ILE A 173 -6.13 -11.24 -20.82
N LEU A 174 -6.63 -10.59 -19.78
CA LEU A 174 -7.80 -11.05 -19.04
C LEU A 174 -9.12 -10.80 -19.79
N ILE A 175 -9.15 -9.82 -20.70
CA ILE A 175 -10.32 -9.43 -21.50
C ILE A 175 -10.40 -10.24 -22.82
N LEU A 176 -9.26 -10.71 -23.35
CA LEU A 176 -9.17 -11.57 -24.53
C LEU A 176 -9.47 -13.03 -24.19
#